data_f4420b9fb8c3014dc69fc2d02f5696ae
#
_entry.id   f4420b9fb8c3014dc69fc2d02f5696ae
#
_cell.length_a   1.000
_cell.length_b   1.000
_cell.length_c   1.000
_cell.angle_alpha   90.00
_cell.angle_beta   90.00
_cell.angle_gamma   90.00
#
_symmetry.space_group_name_H-M   'P 1'
#
loop_
_entity.id
_entity.type
_entity.pdbx_description
1 polymer ?
#
loop_
_entity_poly.entity_id
_entity_poly.type
_entity_poly.pdbx_seq_one_letter_code
_entity_poly.pdbx_strand_id
1 'polypeptide(L)'
;TATSYTTVKSAGWRNAGIYVTGGASVDNHGNINYTTGVGNVGAYADTGSTVNNYGTVTVAGSDVDNDLYSIGMATIGGTIRNNAGGTINVTGDYGLGMFAQGVGSYAENNGTINITGNAVNAYGMYLDAGAKGVNNGIIMANGTGTRAIGVTVLDGSEFTNNGIVDINLANSTGIYIRDGIIKNYGTINISGTGSVGVKSSSGIYEDSSGNQSAVSASNLTGVNASGGAVDLTVESAFDPSATKGSTSILPDGSTGTIRAYINGEEVDIHNMAPGPTPQVQNYAFSNVGIYIDTLGRTQPINWVDGYNPLVDNDLIIGVEATELSNAKAIRVGSDIITPFLNSGQTISTLNVISGSLTWVATPTLDPSTGYPNAVTMAKVPYTDFVDKSENAW
;
A
#
# COMPACT_ATOMS: atom_id res chain seq x y z
N THR A 1 16.43 -29.69 10.16
CA THR A 1 15.03 -29.30 10.39
C THR A 1 14.78 -29.24 11.88
N ALA A 2 14.16 -28.19 12.36
CA ALA A 2 13.66 -28.09 13.72
C ALA A 2 12.11 -28.16 13.69
N THR A 3 11.52 -28.65 14.78
CA THR A 3 10.07 -28.79 14.88
C THR A 3 9.56 -28.04 16.12
N SER A 4 8.54 -27.21 15.97
CA SER A 4 7.91 -26.46 17.06
C SER A 4 6.47 -26.93 17.25
N TYR A 5 6.13 -27.25 18.50
CA TYR A 5 4.76 -27.53 18.96
C TYR A 5 4.25 -26.50 19.95
N THR A 6 5.02 -25.46 20.18
CA THR A 6 4.76 -24.47 21.23
C THR A 6 3.76 -23.42 20.74
N THR A 7 2.97 -22.87 21.65
CA THR A 7 2.19 -21.66 21.39
C THR A 7 3.07 -20.44 21.62
N VAL A 8 3.25 -19.65 20.57
CA VAL A 8 3.92 -18.34 20.63
C VAL A 8 2.84 -17.25 20.59
N LYS A 9 2.89 -16.32 21.50
CA LYS A 9 1.97 -15.16 21.52
C LYS A 9 2.64 -13.93 22.10
N SER A 10 2.26 -12.78 21.58
CA SER A 10 2.69 -11.48 22.11
C SER A 10 1.59 -10.46 21.87
N ALA A 11 1.50 -9.48 22.76
CA ALA A 11 0.68 -8.28 22.57
C ALA A 11 1.51 -7.08 22.09
N GLY A 12 2.81 -7.28 21.88
CA GLY A 12 3.73 -6.24 21.42
C GLY A 12 3.68 -6.01 19.93
N TRP A 13 4.65 -5.27 19.45
CA TRP A 13 4.82 -4.92 18.04
C TRP A 13 6.23 -5.27 17.56
N ARG A 14 6.39 -5.47 16.23
CA ARG A 14 7.65 -5.89 15.59
C ARG A 14 8.22 -7.20 16.14
N ASN A 15 7.36 -8.17 16.44
CA ASN A 15 7.79 -9.47 16.88
C ASN A 15 7.82 -10.44 15.71
N ALA A 16 8.75 -11.41 15.76
CA ALA A 16 8.75 -12.59 14.92
C ALA A 16 8.50 -13.83 15.80
N GLY A 17 7.51 -14.66 15.43
CA GLY A 17 7.23 -15.91 16.15
C GLY A 17 8.27 -16.96 15.87
N ILE A 18 8.58 -17.14 14.59
CA ILE A 18 9.64 -18.01 14.09
C ILE A 18 10.49 -17.20 13.12
N TYR A 19 11.79 -17.21 13.31
CA TYR A 19 12.75 -16.62 12.39
C TYR A 19 13.77 -17.68 11.98
N VAL A 20 13.87 -17.97 10.68
CA VAL A 20 14.74 -19.03 10.14
C VAL A 20 15.75 -18.43 9.18
N THR A 21 17.02 -18.70 9.41
CA THR A 21 18.14 -18.15 8.62
C THR A 21 19.19 -19.24 8.38
N GLY A 22 20.17 -18.91 7.53
CA GLY A 22 21.34 -19.77 7.30
C GLY A 22 21.02 -21.07 6.55
N GLY A 23 19.99 -21.09 5.71
CA GLY A 23 19.59 -22.27 4.95
C GLY A 23 18.89 -23.35 5.79
N ALA A 24 18.45 -23.00 7.00
CA ALA A 24 17.76 -23.95 7.89
C ALA A 24 16.31 -24.17 7.49
N SER A 25 15.68 -25.20 8.06
CA SER A 25 14.26 -25.50 7.90
C SER A 25 13.59 -25.70 9.25
N VAL A 26 12.37 -25.15 9.40
CA VAL A 26 11.54 -25.30 10.61
C VAL A 26 10.14 -25.75 10.23
N ASP A 27 9.61 -26.74 10.96
CA ASP A 27 8.24 -27.20 10.89
C ASP A 27 7.47 -26.68 12.11
N ASN A 28 6.45 -25.85 11.89
CA ASN A 28 5.56 -25.35 12.92
C ASN A 28 4.30 -26.21 13.01
N HIS A 29 4.11 -26.89 14.12
CA HIS A 29 2.88 -27.62 14.48
C HIS A 29 2.11 -26.95 15.62
N GLY A 30 2.66 -25.85 16.17
CA GLY A 30 2.05 -25.08 17.24
C GLY A 30 1.19 -23.91 16.73
N ASN A 31 0.80 -23.06 17.66
CA ASN A 31 0.03 -21.87 17.37
C ASN A 31 0.92 -20.61 17.52
N ILE A 32 0.85 -19.72 16.55
CA ILE A 32 1.45 -18.40 16.63
C ILE A 32 0.32 -17.41 16.67
N ASN A 33 0.12 -16.70 17.80
CA ASN A 33 -1.03 -15.85 18.04
C ASN A 33 -0.59 -14.41 18.28
N TYR A 34 -0.68 -13.59 17.26
CA TYR A 34 -0.49 -12.15 17.31
C TYR A 34 -1.83 -11.45 17.03
N THR A 35 -2.77 -11.59 17.95
CA THR A 35 -4.14 -11.04 17.82
C THR A 35 -4.24 -9.56 18.14
N THR A 36 -3.16 -8.96 18.61
CA THR A 36 -3.04 -7.53 18.93
C THR A 36 -1.65 -7.04 18.56
N GLY A 37 -1.51 -5.71 18.46
CA GLY A 37 -0.25 -5.09 18.03
C GLY A 37 -0.09 -5.09 16.51
N VAL A 38 0.91 -4.38 16.02
CA VAL A 38 1.19 -4.17 14.60
C VAL A 38 2.64 -4.54 14.26
N GLY A 39 2.91 -4.80 12.99
CA GLY A 39 4.26 -5.14 12.53
C GLY A 39 4.75 -6.51 13.00
N ASN A 40 3.84 -7.41 13.37
CA ASN A 40 4.20 -8.74 13.85
C ASN A 40 4.24 -9.74 12.69
N VAL A 41 5.31 -10.52 12.60
CA VAL A 41 5.47 -11.58 11.61
C VAL A 41 5.35 -12.93 12.32
N GLY A 42 4.36 -13.74 11.92
CA GLY A 42 4.19 -15.08 12.52
C GLY A 42 5.42 -15.94 12.28
N ALA A 43 5.82 -16.09 11.03
CA ALA A 43 7.03 -16.85 10.67
C ALA A 43 7.77 -16.18 9.51
N TYR A 44 9.09 -16.14 9.60
CA TYR A 44 9.94 -15.57 8.58
C TYR A 44 11.05 -16.54 8.16
N ALA A 45 11.19 -16.75 6.85
CA ALA A 45 12.29 -17.49 6.25
C ALA A 45 13.20 -16.54 5.47
N ASP A 46 14.46 -16.45 5.87
CA ASP A 46 15.50 -15.72 5.16
C ASP A 46 16.03 -16.54 3.96
N THR A 47 16.91 -15.94 3.19
CA THR A 47 17.50 -16.50 1.97
C THR A 47 17.94 -17.96 2.14
N GLY A 48 17.43 -18.82 1.27
CA GLY A 48 17.72 -20.25 1.27
C GLY A 48 17.09 -21.05 2.42
N SER A 49 16.39 -20.39 3.35
CA SER A 49 15.74 -21.02 4.49
C SER A 49 14.30 -21.43 4.20
N THR A 50 13.72 -22.30 5.02
CA THR A 50 12.35 -22.78 4.82
C THR A 50 11.56 -22.79 6.13
N VAL A 51 10.32 -22.28 6.07
CA VAL A 51 9.31 -22.50 7.12
C VAL A 51 8.14 -23.29 6.54
N ASN A 52 7.79 -24.39 7.20
CA ASN A 52 6.60 -25.19 6.93
C ASN A 52 5.60 -25.01 8.07
N ASN A 53 4.41 -24.53 7.79
CA ASN A 53 3.34 -24.39 8.78
C ASN A 53 2.33 -25.54 8.64
N TYR A 54 2.14 -26.28 9.71
CA TYR A 54 1.09 -27.29 9.90
C TYR A 54 0.11 -26.90 11.02
N GLY A 55 0.45 -25.84 11.75
CA GLY A 55 -0.35 -25.31 12.85
C GLY A 55 -1.18 -24.09 12.45
N THR A 56 -1.48 -23.26 13.43
CA THR A 56 -2.24 -22.03 13.21
C THR A 56 -1.37 -20.80 13.44
N VAL A 57 -1.39 -19.89 12.46
CA VAL A 57 -0.78 -18.57 12.58
C VAL A 57 -1.89 -17.53 12.53
N THR A 58 -1.97 -16.66 13.52
CA THR A 58 -2.95 -15.58 13.57
C THR A 58 -2.23 -14.23 13.70
N VAL A 59 -2.56 -13.28 12.84
CA VAL A 59 -2.03 -11.91 12.88
C VAL A 59 -3.16 -10.89 12.89
N ALA A 60 -2.91 -9.78 13.57
CA ALA A 60 -3.79 -8.63 13.63
C ALA A 60 -3.61 -7.72 12.40
N GLY A 61 -3.98 -6.47 12.51
CA GLY A 61 -3.81 -5.48 11.46
C GLY A 61 -2.40 -4.91 11.40
N SER A 62 -2.17 -4.14 10.37
CA SER A 62 -0.94 -3.40 10.11
C SER A 62 -1.12 -1.91 10.43
N ASP A 63 -0.03 -1.22 10.67
CA ASP A 63 0.05 0.24 10.68
C ASP A 63 0.87 0.67 9.46
N VAL A 64 0.16 0.92 8.37
CA VAL A 64 0.78 1.23 7.07
C VAL A 64 1.44 2.60 7.04
N ASP A 65 0.99 3.52 7.89
CA ASP A 65 1.56 4.87 7.97
C ASP A 65 2.97 4.84 8.61
N ASN A 66 3.29 3.77 9.36
CA ASN A 66 4.59 3.56 10.00
C ASN A 66 5.34 2.33 9.44
N ASP A 67 4.96 1.80 8.29
CA ASP A 67 5.55 0.61 7.67
C ASP A 67 5.57 -0.63 8.59
N LEU A 68 4.56 -0.78 9.44
CA LEU A 68 4.46 -1.88 10.39
C LEU A 68 3.45 -2.93 9.90
N TYR A 69 3.87 -3.77 8.97
CA TYR A 69 3.03 -4.80 8.39
C TYR A 69 2.94 -6.04 9.28
N SER A 70 1.71 -6.45 9.61
CA SER A 70 1.45 -7.73 10.29
C SER A 70 1.25 -8.82 9.23
N ILE A 71 2.10 -9.84 9.29
CA ILE A 71 2.21 -10.86 8.25
C ILE A 71 2.19 -12.25 8.89
N GLY A 72 1.32 -13.13 8.40
CA GLY A 72 1.29 -14.50 8.87
C GLY A 72 2.61 -15.24 8.60
N MET A 73 3.00 -15.33 7.35
CA MET A 73 4.29 -15.90 6.95
C MET A 73 4.96 -15.02 5.90
N ALA A 74 6.26 -14.76 6.06
CA ALA A 74 7.02 -13.90 5.15
C ALA A 74 8.33 -14.55 4.70
N THR A 75 8.78 -14.19 3.49
CA THR A 75 10.10 -14.60 3.00
C THR A 75 10.70 -13.57 2.04
N ILE A 76 12.02 -13.41 2.14
CA ILE A 76 12.85 -12.74 1.14
C ILE A 76 13.99 -13.70 0.78
N GLY A 77 13.95 -14.26 -0.44
CA GLY A 77 14.95 -15.20 -0.94
C GLY A 77 14.85 -16.63 -0.36
N GLY A 78 13.82 -16.94 0.43
CA GLY A 78 13.60 -18.23 1.04
C GLY A 78 12.27 -18.86 0.61
N THR A 79 11.80 -19.83 1.41
CA THR A 79 10.58 -20.60 1.14
C THR A 79 9.66 -20.60 2.35
N ILE A 80 8.39 -20.30 2.12
CA ILE A 80 7.32 -20.45 3.11
C ILE A 80 6.22 -21.35 2.56
N ARG A 81 5.78 -22.33 3.36
CA ARG A 81 4.69 -23.25 3.01
C ARG A 81 3.66 -23.31 4.13
N ASN A 82 2.43 -23.00 3.80
CA ASN A 82 1.29 -23.33 4.64
C ASN A 82 0.76 -24.71 4.18
N ASN A 83 1.14 -25.76 4.88
CA ASN A 83 0.86 -27.12 4.48
C ASN A 83 -0.58 -27.54 4.75
N ALA A 84 -0.99 -28.69 4.23
CA ALA A 84 -2.32 -29.24 4.47
C ALA A 84 -2.61 -29.36 5.98
N GLY A 85 -3.74 -28.81 6.41
CA GLY A 85 -4.11 -28.64 7.82
C GLY A 85 -3.59 -27.38 8.49
N GLY A 86 -2.60 -26.72 7.91
CA GLY A 86 -2.13 -25.40 8.38
C GLY A 86 -3.14 -24.30 8.09
N THR A 87 -3.27 -23.35 9.01
CA THR A 87 -4.17 -22.21 8.89
C THR A 87 -3.45 -20.90 9.18
N ILE A 88 -3.68 -19.92 8.33
CA ILE A 88 -3.23 -18.54 8.56
C ILE A 88 -4.47 -17.67 8.66
N ASN A 89 -4.67 -16.98 9.80
CA ASN A 89 -5.77 -16.06 10.03
C ASN A 89 -5.25 -14.62 10.02
N VAL A 90 -5.86 -13.80 9.18
CA VAL A 90 -5.66 -12.34 9.15
C VAL A 90 -6.92 -11.70 9.74
N THR A 91 -6.77 -11.00 10.88
CA THR A 91 -7.91 -10.56 11.67
C THR A 91 -8.06 -9.03 11.74
N GLY A 92 -7.20 -8.29 11.09
CA GLY A 92 -7.24 -6.82 11.12
C GLY A 92 -6.83 -6.17 9.82
N ASP A 93 -7.01 -4.84 9.78
CA ASP A 93 -6.85 -4.02 8.59
C ASP A 93 -5.41 -4.08 8.04
N TYR A 94 -5.28 -4.13 6.71
CA TYR A 94 -4.00 -4.21 6.00
C TYR A 94 -3.10 -5.39 6.44
N GLY A 95 -3.63 -6.37 7.15
CA GLY A 95 -2.88 -7.58 7.49
C GLY A 95 -2.64 -8.46 6.26
N LEU A 96 -1.54 -9.20 6.26
CA LEU A 96 -1.16 -10.10 5.17
C LEU A 96 -1.10 -11.54 5.66
N GLY A 97 -1.66 -12.47 4.89
CA GLY A 97 -1.53 -13.90 5.18
C GLY A 97 -0.12 -14.41 4.86
N MET A 98 0.29 -14.35 3.61
CA MET A 98 1.63 -14.72 3.14
C MET A 98 2.24 -13.59 2.31
N PHE A 99 3.53 -13.36 2.51
CA PHE A 99 4.32 -12.38 1.78
C PHE A 99 5.60 -13.00 1.24
N ALA A 100 5.87 -12.81 -0.05
CA ALA A 100 7.14 -13.20 -0.66
C ALA A 100 7.66 -12.09 -1.57
N GLN A 101 8.90 -11.70 -1.40
CA GLN A 101 9.53 -10.64 -2.17
C GLN A 101 10.91 -11.05 -2.69
N GLY A 102 11.17 -10.72 -3.95
CA GLY A 102 12.45 -10.92 -4.61
C GLY A 102 12.57 -12.28 -5.31
N VAL A 103 13.45 -12.28 -6.31
CA VAL A 103 13.81 -13.50 -7.05
C VAL A 103 14.34 -14.56 -6.10
N GLY A 104 13.85 -15.79 -6.23
CA GLY A 104 14.20 -16.92 -5.34
C GLY A 104 13.25 -17.08 -4.14
N SER A 105 12.37 -16.11 -3.89
CA SER A 105 11.31 -16.22 -2.88
C SER A 105 10.19 -17.12 -3.38
N TYR A 106 9.72 -18.02 -2.52
CA TYR A 106 8.66 -18.98 -2.83
C TYR A 106 7.64 -19.08 -1.71
N ALA A 107 6.36 -18.86 -2.05
CA ALA A 107 5.24 -19.00 -1.13
C ALA A 107 4.26 -20.04 -1.65
N GLU A 108 3.92 -21.04 -0.84
CA GLU A 108 3.02 -22.13 -1.20
C GLU A 108 1.93 -22.32 -0.14
N ASN A 109 0.68 -22.21 -0.57
CA ASN A 109 -0.47 -22.49 0.29
C ASN A 109 -1.12 -23.84 -0.11
N ASN A 110 -0.96 -24.85 0.71
CA ASN A 110 -1.66 -26.14 0.62
C ASN A 110 -2.76 -26.26 1.70
N GLY A 111 -2.83 -25.30 2.64
CA GLY A 111 -3.79 -25.22 3.73
C GLY A 111 -4.84 -24.13 3.49
N THR A 112 -5.15 -23.37 4.52
CA THR A 112 -6.12 -22.29 4.46
C THR A 112 -5.48 -20.95 4.86
N ILE A 113 -5.69 -19.94 4.04
CA ILE A 113 -5.46 -18.54 4.41
C ILE A 113 -6.83 -17.91 4.54
N ASN A 114 -7.12 -17.32 5.70
CA ASN A 114 -8.44 -16.85 6.05
C ASN A 114 -8.39 -15.39 6.53
N ILE A 115 -8.98 -14.50 5.76
CA ILE A 115 -9.21 -13.10 6.14
C ILE A 115 -10.56 -13.06 6.85
N THR A 116 -10.58 -12.68 8.12
CA THR A 116 -11.75 -12.82 9.00
C THR A 116 -12.17 -11.50 9.65
N GLY A 117 -13.38 -11.52 10.21
CA GLY A 117 -13.89 -10.44 11.03
C GLY A 117 -14.27 -9.20 10.22
N ASN A 118 -13.81 -8.05 10.68
CA ASN A 118 -14.05 -6.74 10.07
C ASN A 118 -12.81 -6.18 9.36
N ALA A 119 -11.84 -7.03 9.03
CA ALA A 119 -10.62 -6.61 8.37
C ALA A 119 -10.90 -5.87 7.06
N VAL A 120 -10.32 -4.70 6.92
CA VAL A 120 -10.41 -3.83 5.74
C VAL A 120 -9.06 -3.78 5.06
N ASN A 121 -9.04 -3.82 3.72
CA ASN A 121 -7.81 -3.78 2.94
C ASN A 121 -6.80 -4.89 3.30
N ALA A 122 -7.26 -6.06 3.71
CA ALA A 122 -6.39 -7.19 4.06
C ALA A 122 -6.07 -8.06 2.85
N TYR A 123 -4.96 -8.78 2.91
CA TYR A 123 -4.41 -9.56 1.81
C TYR A 123 -4.27 -11.04 2.20
N GLY A 124 -4.64 -11.93 1.27
CA GLY A 124 -4.36 -13.36 1.45
C GLY A 124 -2.89 -13.68 1.16
N MET A 125 -2.45 -13.49 -0.07
CA MET A 125 -1.06 -13.69 -0.50
C MET A 125 -0.56 -12.46 -1.25
N TYR A 126 0.69 -12.06 -1.00
CA TYR A 126 1.30 -10.92 -1.64
C TYR A 126 2.67 -11.29 -2.20
N LEU A 127 2.83 -11.12 -3.51
CA LEU A 127 4.03 -11.49 -4.26
C LEU A 127 4.59 -10.26 -4.97
N ASP A 128 5.88 -10.00 -4.78
CA ASP A 128 6.53 -8.82 -5.30
C ASP A 128 7.95 -9.10 -5.81
N ALA A 129 8.43 -8.29 -6.74
CA ALA A 129 9.82 -8.26 -7.21
C ALA A 129 10.35 -9.63 -7.70
N GLY A 130 9.56 -10.36 -8.48
CA GLY A 130 9.98 -11.63 -9.07
C GLY A 130 9.78 -12.86 -8.17
N ALA A 131 9.01 -12.74 -7.10
CA ALA A 131 8.64 -13.87 -6.24
C ALA A 131 7.69 -14.85 -6.95
N LYS A 132 7.64 -16.08 -6.45
CA LYS A 132 6.72 -17.12 -6.95
C LYS A 132 5.76 -17.56 -5.87
N GLY A 133 4.48 -17.65 -6.24
CA GLY A 133 3.40 -18.10 -5.36
C GLY A 133 2.60 -19.24 -5.99
N VAL A 134 2.17 -20.17 -5.14
CA VAL A 134 1.28 -21.27 -5.53
C VAL A 134 0.17 -21.41 -4.50
N ASN A 135 -1.07 -21.48 -4.95
CA ASN A 135 -2.21 -21.85 -4.13
C ASN A 135 -2.76 -23.22 -4.57
N ASN A 136 -2.56 -24.23 -3.76
CA ASN A 136 -3.18 -25.55 -3.90
C ASN A 136 -4.33 -25.75 -2.90
N GLY A 137 -4.44 -24.88 -1.91
CA GLY A 137 -5.44 -24.90 -0.86
C GLY A 137 -6.53 -23.85 -1.06
N ILE A 138 -6.88 -23.18 0.02
CA ILE A 138 -7.96 -22.18 0.04
C ILE A 138 -7.40 -20.84 0.52
N ILE A 139 -7.69 -19.80 -0.23
CA ILE A 139 -7.54 -18.42 0.20
C ILE A 139 -8.96 -17.84 0.28
N MET A 140 -9.40 -17.45 1.47
CA MET A 140 -10.79 -17.00 1.66
C MET A 140 -10.86 -15.72 2.47
N ALA A 141 -11.91 -14.95 2.22
CA ALA A 141 -12.26 -13.78 3.01
C ALA A 141 -13.76 -13.75 3.30
N ASN A 142 -14.11 -13.79 4.58
CA ASN A 142 -15.47 -13.81 5.08
C ASN A 142 -15.62 -12.89 6.28
N GLY A 143 -16.79 -12.27 6.41
CA GLY A 143 -17.10 -11.41 7.55
C GLY A 143 -17.80 -10.14 7.15
N THR A 144 -17.56 -9.08 7.90
CA THR A 144 -18.11 -7.74 7.69
C THR A 144 -17.09 -6.72 7.17
N GLY A 145 -15.84 -7.16 6.96
CA GLY A 145 -14.80 -6.33 6.34
C GLY A 145 -15.08 -5.98 4.89
N THR A 146 -14.22 -5.20 4.29
CA THR A 146 -14.34 -4.78 2.90
C THR A 146 -12.97 -4.68 2.24
N ARG A 147 -12.96 -4.66 0.90
CA ARG A 147 -11.75 -4.34 0.12
C ARG A 147 -10.59 -5.30 0.35
N ALA A 148 -10.88 -6.57 0.62
CA ALA A 148 -9.86 -7.60 0.68
C ALA A 148 -9.32 -7.92 -0.73
N ILE A 149 -8.06 -8.32 -0.79
CA ILE A 149 -7.45 -8.87 -2.00
C ILE A 149 -7.00 -10.30 -1.70
N GLY A 150 -7.50 -11.26 -2.47
CA GLY A 150 -7.10 -12.65 -2.30
C GLY A 150 -5.61 -12.84 -2.58
N VAL A 151 -5.16 -12.39 -3.75
CA VAL A 151 -3.75 -12.47 -4.16
C VAL A 151 -3.31 -11.21 -4.88
N THR A 152 -2.16 -10.68 -4.51
CA THR A 152 -1.48 -9.58 -5.19
C THR A 152 -0.23 -10.11 -5.89
N VAL A 153 -0.03 -9.74 -7.17
CA VAL A 153 1.08 -10.21 -8.01
C VAL A 153 1.71 -9.03 -8.72
N LEU A 154 2.90 -8.62 -8.29
CA LEU A 154 3.59 -7.41 -8.75
C LEU A 154 4.96 -7.71 -9.35
N ASP A 155 5.40 -6.81 -10.20
CA ASP A 155 6.79 -6.57 -10.59
C ASP A 155 7.57 -7.86 -10.94
N GLY A 156 7.11 -8.56 -11.97
CA GLY A 156 7.72 -9.79 -12.48
C GLY A 156 7.42 -11.04 -11.67
N SER A 157 6.56 -10.97 -10.65
CA SER A 157 6.18 -12.14 -9.87
C SER A 157 5.25 -13.08 -10.63
N GLU A 158 5.23 -14.34 -10.24
CA GLU A 158 4.41 -15.39 -10.83
C GLU A 158 3.47 -16.00 -9.78
N PHE A 159 2.19 -16.16 -10.14
CA PHE A 159 1.22 -16.84 -9.30
C PHE A 159 0.51 -17.97 -10.04
N THR A 160 0.45 -19.15 -9.42
CA THR A 160 -0.31 -20.29 -9.91
C THR A 160 -1.42 -20.65 -8.92
N ASN A 161 -2.65 -20.64 -9.38
CA ASN A 161 -3.80 -21.10 -8.61
C ASN A 161 -4.26 -22.47 -9.10
N ASN A 162 -4.08 -23.49 -8.28
CA ASN A 162 -4.63 -24.83 -8.46
C ASN A 162 -5.82 -25.09 -7.51
N GLY A 163 -5.98 -24.24 -6.50
CA GLY A 163 -6.98 -24.36 -5.44
C GLY A 163 -8.13 -23.37 -5.61
N ILE A 164 -8.56 -22.80 -4.51
CA ILE A 164 -9.71 -21.92 -4.43
C ILE A 164 -9.29 -20.56 -3.87
N VAL A 165 -9.70 -19.50 -4.55
CA VAL A 165 -9.73 -18.14 -4.01
C VAL A 165 -11.20 -17.77 -3.86
N ASP A 166 -11.70 -17.59 -2.62
CA ASP A 166 -13.12 -17.38 -2.31
C ASP A 166 -13.29 -16.12 -1.45
N ILE A 167 -13.62 -15.02 -2.08
CA ILE A 167 -13.71 -13.71 -1.44
C ILE A 167 -15.16 -13.23 -1.40
N ASN A 168 -15.74 -13.22 -0.21
CA ASN A 168 -17.13 -12.82 0.04
C ASN A 168 -17.21 -11.53 0.85
N LEU A 169 -16.47 -10.51 0.44
CA LEU A 169 -16.47 -9.18 1.04
C LEU A 169 -16.71 -8.12 -0.02
N ALA A 170 -17.40 -7.03 0.37
CA ALA A 170 -17.71 -5.95 -0.55
C ALA A 170 -16.46 -5.22 -1.05
N ASN A 171 -16.51 -4.72 -2.29
CA ASN A 171 -15.46 -3.94 -2.94
C ASN A 171 -14.10 -4.66 -2.97
N SER A 172 -14.11 -5.97 -3.06
CA SER A 172 -12.92 -6.82 -2.96
C SER A 172 -12.44 -7.32 -4.32
N THR A 173 -11.25 -7.88 -4.35
CA THR A 173 -10.60 -8.37 -5.57
C THR A 173 -10.09 -9.80 -5.32
N GLY A 174 -10.36 -10.71 -6.23
CA GLY A 174 -9.81 -12.05 -6.15
C GLY A 174 -8.30 -12.05 -6.35
N ILE A 175 -7.85 -11.60 -7.52
CA ILE A 175 -6.43 -11.41 -7.84
C ILE A 175 -6.20 -10.00 -8.37
N TYR A 176 -5.25 -9.30 -7.79
CA TYR A 176 -4.69 -8.08 -8.34
C TYR A 176 -3.35 -8.37 -9.01
N ILE A 177 -3.17 -7.91 -10.25
CA ILE A 177 -1.93 -8.14 -10.99
C ILE A 177 -1.45 -6.87 -11.71
N ARG A 178 -0.18 -6.55 -11.53
CA ARG A 178 0.57 -5.52 -12.25
C ARG A 178 1.96 -6.05 -12.59
N ASP A 179 2.31 -6.03 -13.88
CA ASP A 179 3.61 -6.50 -14.38
C ASP A 179 4.03 -7.91 -13.88
N GLY A 180 3.04 -8.79 -13.72
CA GLY A 180 3.25 -10.15 -13.24
C GLY A 180 2.62 -11.20 -14.18
N ILE A 181 2.73 -12.45 -13.78
CA ILE A 181 2.19 -13.61 -14.52
C ILE A 181 1.22 -14.38 -13.62
N ILE A 182 0.02 -14.67 -14.13
CA ILE A 182 -0.93 -15.55 -13.48
C ILE A 182 -1.24 -16.79 -14.33
N LYS A 183 -1.38 -17.93 -13.65
CA LYS A 183 -1.83 -19.22 -14.18
C LYS A 183 -2.99 -19.66 -13.31
N ASN A 184 -4.19 -19.76 -13.86
CA ASN A 184 -5.36 -20.19 -13.10
C ASN A 184 -5.90 -21.52 -13.60
N TYR A 185 -5.69 -22.55 -12.84
CA TYR A 185 -6.23 -23.90 -13.06
C TYR A 185 -7.30 -24.27 -12.02
N GLY A 186 -7.43 -23.44 -10.98
CA GLY A 186 -8.41 -23.56 -9.92
C GLY A 186 -9.61 -22.67 -10.12
N THR A 187 -10.23 -22.27 -9.03
CA THR A 187 -11.43 -21.45 -9.01
C THR A 187 -11.22 -20.14 -8.26
N ILE A 188 -11.77 -19.06 -8.79
CA ILE A 188 -11.82 -17.73 -8.16
C ILE A 188 -13.27 -17.37 -8.01
N ASN A 189 -13.81 -17.37 -6.79
CA ASN A 189 -15.19 -17.02 -6.46
C ASN A 189 -15.23 -15.68 -5.73
N ILE A 190 -15.95 -14.74 -6.28
CA ILE A 190 -16.08 -13.40 -5.71
C ILE A 190 -17.56 -13.06 -5.64
N SER A 191 -18.13 -12.98 -4.45
CA SER A 191 -19.56 -12.75 -4.24
C SER A 191 -19.91 -11.41 -3.58
N GLY A 192 -18.94 -10.65 -3.10
CA GLY A 192 -19.18 -9.34 -2.49
C GLY A 192 -19.64 -8.28 -3.49
N THR A 193 -20.53 -7.39 -3.06
CA THR A 193 -21.00 -6.27 -3.89
C THR A 193 -19.84 -5.36 -4.30
N GLY A 194 -19.78 -4.98 -5.57
CA GLY A 194 -18.73 -4.11 -6.10
C GLY A 194 -17.35 -4.81 -6.24
N SER A 195 -17.32 -6.14 -6.09
CA SER A 195 -16.08 -6.91 -6.16
C SER A 195 -15.83 -7.47 -7.56
N VAL A 196 -14.57 -7.68 -7.91
CA VAL A 196 -14.15 -8.21 -9.21
C VAL A 196 -13.24 -9.43 -9.04
N GLY A 197 -13.27 -10.33 -10.02
CA GLY A 197 -12.45 -11.54 -10.01
C GLY A 197 -10.96 -11.22 -10.11
N VAL A 198 -10.58 -10.47 -11.14
CA VAL A 198 -9.19 -10.07 -11.39
C VAL A 198 -9.14 -8.60 -11.78
N LYS A 199 -8.28 -7.84 -11.14
CA LYS A 199 -7.86 -6.49 -11.55
C LYS A 199 -6.48 -6.57 -12.19
N SER A 200 -6.33 -6.04 -13.40
CA SER A 200 -5.06 -6.08 -14.11
C SER A 200 -4.73 -4.73 -14.74
N SER A 201 -3.57 -4.17 -14.45
CA SER A 201 -3.04 -3.00 -15.16
C SER A 201 -2.06 -3.39 -16.28
N SER A 202 -1.29 -4.47 -16.12
CA SER A 202 -0.30 -4.95 -17.10
C SER A 202 0.02 -6.44 -16.91
N GLY A 203 -0.97 -7.21 -16.46
CA GLY A 203 -0.78 -8.62 -16.14
C GLY A 203 -0.73 -9.52 -17.37
N ILE A 204 0.04 -10.59 -17.26
CA ILE A 204 0.17 -11.67 -18.22
C ILE A 204 -0.55 -12.91 -17.68
N TYR A 205 -1.38 -13.50 -18.53
CA TYR A 205 -1.93 -14.84 -18.33
C TYR A 205 -1.09 -15.86 -19.10
N GLU A 206 -0.70 -16.94 -18.43
CA GLU A 206 -0.02 -18.07 -19.04
C GLU A 206 -0.92 -19.32 -19.00
N ASP A 207 -1.18 -19.92 -20.14
CA ASP A 207 -1.99 -21.14 -20.26
C ASP A 207 -1.19 -22.40 -19.89
N SER A 208 -1.87 -23.56 -19.88
CA SER A 208 -1.24 -24.85 -19.56
C SER A 208 -0.19 -25.33 -20.56
N SER A 209 -0.12 -24.70 -21.73
CA SER A 209 0.88 -24.96 -22.77
C SER A 209 2.06 -24.00 -22.71
N GLY A 210 2.06 -23.04 -21.78
CA GLY A 210 3.08 -22.02 -21.63
C GLY A 210 2.91 -20.81 -22.56
N ASN A 211 1.78 -20.69 -23.28
CA ASN A 211 1.53 -19.52 -24.11
C ASN A 211 1.12 -18.35 -23.23
N GLN A 212 1.74 -17.21 -23.46
CA GLN A 212 1.48 -15.99 -22.74
C GLN A 212 0.64 -14.99 -23.54
N SER A 213 -0.29 -14.34 -22.88
CA SER A 213 -1.15 -13.28 -23.42
C SER A 213 -1.53 -12.28 -22.33
N ALA A 214 -1.96 -11.08 -22.71
CA ALA A 214 -2.48 -10.15 -21.74
C ALA A 214 -3.69 -10.73 -21.00
N VAL A 215 -3.82 -10.47 -19.71
CA VAL A 215 -4.98 -10.90 -18.92
C VAL A 215 -6.26 -10.32 -19.53
N SER A 216 -7.26 -11.16 -19.76
CA SER A 216 -8.58 -10.76 -20.28
C SER A 216 -9.68 -11.68 -19.78
N ALA A 217 -10.92 -11.25 -19.87
CA ALA A 217 -12.06 -12.07 -19.49
C ALA A 217 -12.22 -13.32 -20.41
N SER A 218 -11.64 -13.30 -21.60
CA SER A 218 -11.74 -14.41 -22.56
C SER A 218 -10.70 -15.50 -22.33
N ASN A 219 -9.53 -15.19 -21.76
CA ASN A 219 -8.48 -16.18 -21.52
C ASN A 219 -8.43 -16.69 -20.08
N LEU A 220 -8.97 -15.95 -19.13
CA LEU A 220 -9.00 -16.33 -17.71
C LEU A 220 -10.27 -17.12 -17.40
N THR A 221 -10.14 -18.43 -17.24
CA THR A 221 -11.25 -19.35 -16.92
C THR A 221 -11.34 -19.61 -15.41
N GLY A 222 -12.52 -20.11 -14.97
CA GLY A 222 -12.73 -20.45 -13.56
C GLY A 222 -12.96 -19.25 -12.63
N VAL A 223 -13.30 -18.10 -13.17
CA VAL A 223 -13.61 -16.89 -12.40
C VAL A 223 -15.11 -16.67 -12.34
N ASN A 224 -15.66 -16.71 -11.12
CA ASN A 224 -17.06 -16.47 -10.80
C ASN A 224 -17.17 -15.19 -9.97
N ALA A 225 -17.46 -14.07 -10.61
CA ALA A 225 -17.49 -12.78 -9.93
C ALA A 225 -18.78 -12.03 -10.22
N SER A 226 -19.45 -11.52 -9.17
CA SER A 226 -20.67 -10.72 -9.28
C SER A 226 -20.45 -9.34 -9.91
N GLY A 227 -19.24 -8.77 -9.74
CA GLY A 227 -18.84 -7.47 -10.30
C GLY A 227 -18.11 -7.52 -11.63
N GLY A 228 -17.98 -8.72 -12.22
CA GLY A 228 -17.25 -8.94 -13.47
C GLY A 228 -16.00 -9.80 -13.28
N ALA A 229 -15.64 -10.57 -14.31
CA ALA A 229 -14.52 -11.51 -14.23
C ALA A 229 -13.17 -10.80 -14.22
N VAL A 230 -13.02 -9.77 -15.04
CA VAL A 230 -11.77 -9.01 -15.17
C VAL A 230 -12.08 -7.52 -15.29
N ASP A 231 -11.39 -6.72 -14.51
CA ASP A 231 -11.33 -5.27 -14.62
C ASP A 231 -9.91 -4.87 -15.10
N LEU A 232 -9.83 -4.29 -16.27
CA LEU A 232 -8.58 -3.87 -16.91
C LEU A 232 -8.28 -2.39 -16.72
N THR A 233 -9.19 -1.64 -16.08
CA THR A 233 -9.17 -0.17 -16.11
C THR A 233 -8.66 0.46 -14.82
N VAL A 234 -8.48 -0.31 -13.75
CA VAL A 234 -8.20 0.24 -12.43
C VAL A 234 -6.84 -0.18 -11.95
N GLU A 235 -5.95 0.80 -11.80
CA GLU A 235 -4.80 0.63 -10.93
C GLU A 235 -5.27 0.36 -9.50
N SER A 236 -4.57 -0.51 -8.80
CA SER A 236 -4.97 -0.96 -7.48
C SER A 236 -5.09 0.17 -6.49
N ALA A 237 -6.21 0.18 -5.82
CA ALA A 237 -6.43 0.92 -4.60
C ALA A 237 -5.58 0.42 -3.41
N PHE A 238 -4.87 -0.70 -3.53
CA PHE A 238 -4.33 -1.43 -2.39
C PHE A 238 -2.96 -2.01 -2.68
N ASP A 239 -2.06 -1.18 -3.14
CA ASP A 239 -0.64 -1.45 -3.02
C ASP A 239 -0.24 -1.09 -1.57
N PRO A 240 0.17 -2.04 -0.73
CA PRO A 240 0.66 -1.73 0.62
C PRO A 240 1.95 -0.90 0.59
N SER A 241 2.65 -0.83 -0.56
CA SER A 241 3.74 0.09 -0.78
C SER A 241 3.26 1.49 -1.21
N ALA A 242 1.99 1.64 -1.60
CA ALA A 242 1.40 2.93 -1.88
C ALA A 242 1.06 3.62 -0.56
N THR A 243 1.99 4.38 -0.06
CA THR A 243 1.70 5.40 0.95
C THR A 243 0.61 6.32 0.43
N LYS A 244 -0.26 6.77 1.33
CA LYS A 244 -1.25 7.81 0.99
C LYS A 244 -0.52 8.98 0.32
N GLY A 245 -0.84 9.21 -0.93
CA GLY A 245 -0.23 10.25 -1.73
C GLY A 245 0.47 9.75 -2.99
N SER A 246 0.67 10.64 -3.93
CA SER A 246 1.41 10.37 -5.15
C SER A 246 2.91 10.41 -4.91
N THR A 247 3.61 9.43 -5.42
CA THR A 247 5.07 9.41 -5.40
C THR A 247 5.61 10.06 -6.66
N SER A 248 6.42 11.10 -6.53
CA SER A 248 7.17 11.69 -7.63
C SER A 248 8.62 11.28 -7.56
N ILE A 249 9.24 10.96 -8.70
CA ILE A 249 10.68 10.77 -8.77
C ILE A 249 11.35 12.14 -8.64
N LEU A 250 12.21 12.27 -7.67
CA LEU A 250 12.94 13.49 -7.37
C LEU A 250 14.19 13.62 -8.25
N PRO A 251 14.79 14.81 -8.37
CA PRO A 251 15.99 15.02 -9.17
C PRO A 251 17.19 14.15 -8.76
N ASP A 252 17.25 13.73 -7.51
CA ASP A 252 18.28 12.82 -6.98
C ASP A 252 17.94 11.33 -7.17
N GLY A 253 16.82 11.03 -7.85
CA GLY A 253 16.34 9.67 -8.08
C GLY A 253 15.58 9.08 -6.89
N SER A 254 15.43 9.80 -5.78
CA SER A 254 14.59 9.40 -4.67
C SER A 254 13.10 9.67 -4.97
N THR A 255 12.21 9.29 -4.09
CA THR A 255 10.77 9.53 -4.24
C THR A 255 10.27 10.52 -3.20
N GLY A 256 9.47 11.49 -3.63
CA GLY A 256 8.76 12.44 -2.76
C GLY A 256 7.27 12.13 -2.73
N THR A 257 6.58 12.50 -1.66
CA THR A 257 5.16 12.24 -1.48
C THR A 257 4.35 13.53 -1.62
N ILE A 258 3.30 13.49 -2.45
CA ILE A 258 2.30 14.54 -2.53
C ILE A 258 1.04 14.05 -1.83
N ARG A 259 0.50 14.84 -0.90
CA ARG A 259 -0.68 14.51 -0.12
C ARG A 259 -1.91 15.23 -0.65
N ALA A 260 -3.00 14.49 -0.83
CA ALA A 260 -4.29 15.05 -1.21
C ALA A 260 -5.31 14.87 -0.08
N TYR A 261 -6.19 15.85 0.09
CA TYR A 261 -7.19 15.84 1.16
C TYR A 261 -8.58 16.09 0.57
N ILE A 262 -9.57 15.33 1.01
CA ILE A 262 -10.99 15.59 0.75
C ILE A 262 -11.67 15.81 2.09
N ASN A 263 -12.30 16.98 2.26
CA ASN A 263 -12.99 17.35 3.50
C ASN A 263 -12.11 17.22 4.76
N GLY A 264 -10.79 17.48 4.62
CA GLY A 264 -9.83 17.37 5.71
C GLY A 264 -9.30 15.96 5.99
N GLU A 265 -9.75 14.95 5.25
CA GLU A 265 -9.21 13.59 5.33
C GLU A 265 -8.21 13.34 4.19
N GLU A 266 -7.05 12.81 4.52
CA GLU A 266 -6.03 12.43 3.55
C GLU A 266 -6.52 11.28 2.67
N VAL A 267 -6.44 11.47 1.35
CA VAL A 267 -6.87 10.48 0.36
C VAL A 267 -5.70 10.07 -0.52
N ASP A 268 -5.72 8.84 -0.96
CA ASP A 268 -4.75 8.35 -1.93
C ASP A 268 -5.17 8.77 -3.34
N ILE A 269 -4.38 9.63 -3.97
CA ILE A 269 -4.66 10.14 -5.31
C ILE A 269 -4.40 9.09 -6.41
N HIS A 270 -3.65 8.03 -6.15
CA HIS A 270 -3.50 6.92 -7.09
C HIS A 270 -4.83 6.18 -7.30
N ASN A 271 -5.69 6.16 -6.29
CA ASN A 271 -7.02 5.59 -6.38
C ASN A 271 -8.03 6.47 -7.12
N MET A 272 -7.60 7.67 -7.48
CA MET A 272 -8.44 8.67 -8.13
C MET A 272 -8.05 8.85 -9.60
N ALA A 273 -7.20 7.98 -10.14
CA ALA A 273 -6.96 7.94 -11.58
C ALA A 273 -8.31 7.81 -12.29
N PRO A 274 -8.60 8.69 -13.26
CA PRO A 274 -9.86 8.65 -13.96
C PRO A 274 -9.99 7.30 -14.65
N GLY A 275 -11.00 6.53 -14.25
CA GLY A 275 -11.49 5.48 -15.11
C GLY A 275 -11.89 6.11 -16.46
N PRO A 276 -11.91 5.34 -17.57
CA PRO A 276 -12.20 5.86 -18.91
C PRO A 276 -13.63 6.38 -19.07
N THR A 277 -14.38 6.55 -18.02
CA THR A 277 -15.77 7.01 -18.05
C THR A 277 -16.02 8.13 -17.06
N PRO A 278 -16.90 9.09 -17.40
CA PRO A 278 -17.17 10.30 -16.64
C PRO A 278 -17.80 10.12 -15.25
N GLN A 279 -17.76 8.95 -14.69
CA GLN A 279 -18.29 8.66 -13.34
C GLN A 279 -17.43 9.26 -12.21
N VAL A 280 -16.22 9.72 -12.53
CA VAL A 280 -15.37 10.50 -11.63
C VAL A 280 -15.90 11.91 -11.37
N GLN A 281 -16.94 12.34 -12.08
CA GLN A 281 -17.56 13.67 -11.90
C GLN A 281 -18.10 13.94 -10.49
N ASN A 282 -18.18 12.96 -9.63
CA ASN A 282 -18.68 13.11 -8.26
C ASN A 282 -17.58 13.26 -7.20
N TYR A 283 -16.31 13.19 -7.59
CA TYR A 283 -15.20 13.47 -6.67
C TYR A 283 -14.72 14.91 -6.89
N ALA A 284 -15.46 15.86 -6.32
CA ALA A 284 -14.95 17.21 -6.19
C ALA A 284 -13.94 17.22 -5.05
N PHE A 285 -12.65 17.34 -5.35
CA PHE A 285 -11.69 17.72 -4.35
C PHE A 285 -12.05 19.14 -3.89
N SER A 286 -12.22 19.32 -2.59
CA SER A 286 -12.39 20.64 -2.02
C SER A 286 -11.04 21.31 -1.75
N ASN A 287 -10.00 20.50 -1.52
CA ASN A 287 -8.65 21.00 -1.25
C ASN A 287 -7.59 19.95 -1.59
N VAL A 288 -6.47 20.38 -2.15
CA VAL A 288 -5.28 19.52 -2.37
C VAL A 288 -4.07 20.17 -1.73
N GLY A 289 -3.46 19.46 -0.78
CA GLY A 289 -2.19 19.87 -0.19
C GLY A 289 -1.02 19.32 -1.02
N ILE A 290 -0.17 20.22 -1.50
CA ILE A 290 1.04 19.91 -2.25
C ILE A 290 2.23 20.17 -1.33
N TYR A 291 2.94 19.11 -0.94
CA TYR A 291 4.14 19.25 -0.13
C TYR A 291 5.33 19.62 -0.99
N ILE A 292 6.00 20.70 -0.62
CA ILE A 292 7.21 21.20 -1.29
C ILE A 292 8.37 21.05 -0.32
N ASP A 293 9.28 20.12 -0.63
CA ASP A 293 10.55 19.97 0.07
C ASP A 293 11.45 21.20 -0.18
N THR A 294 11.93 21.80 0.88
CA THR A 294 12.76 23.02 0.80
C THR A 294 14.16 22.79 0.23
N LEU A 295 14.57 21.54 0.03
CA LEU A 295 15.78 21.17 -0.70
C LEU A 295 15.53 21.00 -2.22
N GLY A 296 14.30 21.27 -2.67
CA GLY A 296 13.92 21.23 -4.09
C GLY A 296 13.84 19.82 -4.68
N ARG A 297 13.59 18.81 -3.86
CA ARG A 297 13.55 17.41 -4.29
C ARG A 297 12.17 16.93 -4.73
N THR A 298 11.08 17.63 -4.36
CA THR A 298 9.74 17.29 -4.82
C THR A 298 9.50 17.77 -6.25
N GLN A 299 8.72 17.00 -7.01
CA GLN A 299 8.31 17.32 -8.38
C GLN A 299 6.80 17.56 -8.44
N PRO A 300 6.31 18.46 -9.32
CA PRO A 300 4.90 18.66 -9.53
C PRO A 300 4.26 17.40 -10.15
N ILE A 301 3.01 17.13 -9.77
CA ILE A 301 2.20 16.10 -10.43
C ILE A 301 1.76 16.61 -11.80
N ASN A 302 1.92 15.76 -12.83
CA ASN A 302 1.25 15.96 -14.11
C ASN A 302 -0.13 15.30 -14.04
N TRP A 303 -1.18 16.10 -14.00
CA TRP A 303 -2.54 15.61 -14.06
C TRP A 303 -2.87 15.09 -15.46
N VAL A 304 -3.63 14.01 -15.53
CA VAL A 304 -4.06 13.42 -16.80
C VAL A 304 -5.05 14.36 -17.49
N ASP A 305 -4.97 14.48 -18.80
CA ASP A 305 -5.86 15.30 -19.63
C ASP A 305 -7.35 14.99 -19.32
N GLY A 306 -8.13 16.03 -19.09
CA GLY A 306 -9.56 15.93 -18.79
C GLY A 306 -9.89 15.84 -17.30
N TYR A 307 -8.91 15.71 -16.43
CA TYR A 307 -9.09 15.78 -15.00
C TYR A 307 -8.77 17.20 -14.50
N ASN A 308 -9.79 17.95 -14.11
CA ASN A 308 -9.63 19.27 -13.53
C ASN A 308 -10.26 19.30 -12.13
N PRO A 309 -9.53 18.81 -11.12
CA PRO A 309 -10.15 18.55 -9.83
C PRO A 309 -10.08 19.72 -8.86
N LEU A 310 -9.35 20.80 -9.17
CA LEU A 310 -8.84 21.62 -8.09
C LEU A 310 -9.52 22.96 -8.04
N VAL A 311 -10.34 23.11 -7.00
CA VAL A 311 -10.93 24.39 -6.62
C VAL A 311 -9.96 25.13 -5.70
N ASP A 312 -9.34 24.44 -4.74
CA ASP A 312 -8.45 25.01 -3.74
C ASP A 312 -7.14 24.21 -3.62
N ASN A 313 -6.02 24.89 -3.50
CA ASN A 313 -4.71 24.28 -3.28
C ASN A 313 -4.02 24.85 -2.05
N ASP A 314 -3.42 23.98 -1.26
CA ASP A 314 -2.47 24.36 -0.22
C ASP A 314 -1.05 23.97 -0.63
N LEU A 315 -0.14 24.92 -0.69
CA LEU A 315 1.29 24.65 -0.78
C LEU A 315 1.82 24.46 0.64
N ILE A 316 2.21 23.25 0.97
CA ILE A 316 2.76 22.90 2.28
C ILE A 316 4.29 22.93 2.16
N ILE A 317 4.89 23.97 2.73
CA ILE A 317 6.34 24.16 2.65
C ILE A 317 7.03 23.38 3.76
N GLY A 318 7.91 22.47 3.38
CA GLY A 318 8.72 21.67 4.29
C GLY A 318 9.77 22.49 5.06
N VAL A 319 10.46 21.84 5.96
CA VAL A 319 11.49 22.46 6.81
C VAL A 319 12.87 21.78 6.67
N GLU A 320 13.04 20.94 5.66
CA GLU A 320 14.23 20.09 5.49
C GLU A 320 15.54 20.92 5.39
N ALA A 321 15.51 22.06 4.67
CA ALA A 321 16.67 22.95 4.59
C ALA A 321 17.06 23.55 5.95
N THR A 322 16.15 23.58 6.91
CA THR A 322 16.42 24.08 8.26
C THR A 322 17.13 23.06 9.14
N GLU A 323 16.94 21.76 8.85
CA GLU A 323 17.61 20.67 9.57
C GLU A 323 19.12 20.64 9.27
N LEU A 324 19.50 21.12 8.08
CA LEU A 324 20.89 21.21 7.64
C LEU A 324 21.57 22.51 8.09
N SER A 325 20.83 23.43 8.70
CA SER A 325 21.34 24.72 9.12
C SER A 325 20.70 25.16 10.44
N ASN A 326 21.41 25.93 11.24
CA ASN A 326 20.84 26.59 12.44
C ASN A 326 20.10 27.90 12.08
N ALA A 327 19.64 28.05 10.84
CA ALA A 327 18.96 29.24 10.40
C ALA A 327 17.61 29.40 11.13
N LYS A 328 17.33 30.64 11.53
CA LYS A 328 16.03 31.01 12.12
C LYS A 328 15.01 31.43 11.05
N ALA A 329 15.47 31.63 9.83
CA ALA A 329 14.65 31.91 8.67
C ALA A 329 15.35 31.36 7.42
N ILE A 330 14.56 30.87 6.47
CA ILE A 330 15.01 30.46 5.13
C ILE A 330 14.08 31.07 4.09
N ARG A 331 14.59 31.27 2.88
CA ARG A 331 13.78 31.69 1.74
C ARG A 331 13.78 30.59 0.69
N VAL A 332 12.59 30.09 0.38
CA VAL A 332 12.34 29.15 -0.71
C VAL A 332 12.07 29.99 -1.97
N GLY A 333 12.89 29.80 -2.98
CA GLY A 333 12.87 30.62 -4.20
C GLY A 333 11.85 30.16 -5.23
N SER A 334 11.74 30.94 -6.30
CA SER A 334 10.83 30.67 -7.41
C SER A 334 11.20 29.41 -8.19
N ASP A 335 12.46 29.03 -8.22
CA ASP A 335 12.95 27.81 -8.84
C ASP A 335 12.33 26.55 -8.25
N ILE A 336 12.03 26.59 -6.97
CA ILE A 336 11.37 25.47 -6.24
C ILE A 336 9.83 25.56 -6.37
N ILE A 337 9.25 26.76 -6.31
CA ILE A 337 7.78 26.95 -6.20
C ILE A 337 7.11 26.97 -7.58
N THR A 338 7.70 27.67 -8.55
CA THR A 338 7.09 27.89 -9.87
C THR A 338 6.70 26.60 -10.61
N PRO A 339 7.47 25.51 -10.56
CA PRO A 339 7.08 24.26 -11.21
C PRO A 339 5.71 23.72 -10.75
N PHE A 340 5.33 23.94 -9.49
CA PHE A 340 4.05 23.50 -8.95
C PHE A 340 2.88 24.37 -9.40
N LEU A 341 3.14 25.64 -9.69
CA LEU A 341 2.15 26.60 -10.18
C LEU A 341 1.86 26.43 -11.68
N ASN A 342 2.82 25.92 -12.44
CA ASN A 342 2.75 25.79 -13.89
C ASN A 342 2.27 24.40 -14.37
N SER A 343 1.75 23.57 -13.48
CA SER A 343 1.31 22.22 -13.78
C SER A 343 0.02 22.11 -14.62
N GLY A 344 -0.47 23.21 -15.21
CA GLY A 344 -1.66 23.23 -16.08
C GLY A 344 -2.99 23.16 -15.34
N GLN A 345 -3.00 23.40 -14.04
CA GLN A 345 -4.19 23.33 -13.19
C GLN A 345 -4.90 24.68 -13.13
N THR A 346 -6.23 24.63 -13.06
CA THR A 346 -7.02 25.80 -12.69
C THR A 346 -7.08 25.90 -11.18
N ILE A 347 -6.37 26.88 -10.61
CA ILE A 347 -6.32 27.14 -9.17
C ILE A 347 -7.30 28.27 -8.88
N SER A 348 -8.28 28.06 -8.00
CA SER A 348 -9.20 29.10 -7.57
C SER A 348 -8.70 29.84 -6.33
N THR A 349 -8.11 29.12 -5.39
CA THR A 349 -7.43 29.67 -4.23
C THR A 349 -6.13 28.93 -3.99
N LEU A 350 -5.13 29.64 -3.49
CA LEU A 350 -3.83 29.10 -3.17
C LEU A 350 -3.42 29.59 -1.78
N ASN A 351 -3.35 28.66 -0.83
CA ASN A 351 -2.81 28.96 0.49
C ASN A 351 -1.37 28.46 0.56
N VAL A 352 -0.55 29.16 1.32
CA VAL A 352 0.82 28.74 1.63
C VAL A 352 0.91 28.51 3.11
N ILE A 353 1.18 27.29 3.51
CA ILE A 353 1.26 26.87 4.91
C ILE A 353 2.60 26.22 5.22
N SER A 354 2.98 26.24 6.47
CA SER A 354 4.19 25.52 6.94
C SER A 354 3.88 24.07 7.20
N GLY A 355 4.75 23.17 6.75
CA GLY A 355 4.72 21.75 7.11
C GLY A 355 5.14 21.45 8.56
N SER A 356 5.46 22.48 9.33
CA SER A 356 5.84 22.36 10.74
C SER A 356 5.16 23.43 11.58
N LEU A 357 4.61 23.05 12.71
CA LEU A 357 3.99 23.97 13.69
C LEU A 357 4.99 24.98 14.29
N THR A 358 6.27 24.69 14.24
CA THR A 358 7.33 25.54 14.77
C THR A 358 7.85 26.58 13.78
N TRP A 359 7.28 26.61 12.58
CA TRP A 359 7.64 27.53 11.51
C TRP A 359 6.41 28.18 10.90
N VAL A 360 6.57 29.43 10.49
CA VAL A 360 5.55 30.18 9.74
C VAL A 360 6.02 30.35 8.31
N ALA A 361 5.14 30.04 7.36
CA ALA A 361 5.35 30.26 5.94
C ALA A 361 4.70 31.60 5.53
N THR A 362 5.47 32.52 4.96
CA THR A 362 4.98 33.81 4.47
C THR A 362 5.29 33.90 2.99
N PRO A 363 4.26 33.87 2.10
CA PRO A 363 4.47 34.00 0.66
C PRO A 363 4.85 35.42 0.27
N THR A 364 5.72 35.52 -0.75
CA THR A 364 5.92 36.73 -1.54
C THR A 364 5.19 36.52 -2.84
N LEU A 365 4.21 37.39 -3.13
CA LEU A 365 3.38 37.24 -4.33
C LEU A 365 3.99 38.00 -5.52
N ASP A 366 3.87 37.43 -6.70
CA ASP A 366 4.16 38.07 -7.97
C ASP A 366 3.04 39.06 -8.25
N PRO A 367 3.34 40.37 -8.44
CA PRO A 367 2.34 41.38 -8.67
C PRO A 367 1.52 41.20 -9.96
N SER A 368 2.05 40.48 -10.94
CA SER A 368 1.39 40.24 -12.22
C SER A 368 0.40 39.11 -12.23
N THR A 369 0.69 38.05 -11.44
CA THR A 369 -0.10 36.80 -11.40
C THR A 369 -0.89 36.65 -10.12
N GLY A 370 -0.47 37.30 -9.03
CA GLY A 370 -1.02 37.10 -7.70
C GLY A 370 -0.57 35.78 -7.03
N TYR A 371 0.24 34.99 -7.72
CA TYR A 371 0.75 33.72 -7.16
C TYR A 371 2.05 33.91 -6.39
N PRO A 372 2.36 33.02 -5.44
CA PRO A 372 3.64 33.07 -4.71
C PRO A 372 4.81 32.78 -5.66
N ASN A 373 5.78 33.67 -5.66
CA ASN A 373 7.05 33.47 -6.36
C ASN A 373 8.22 33.17 -5.40
N ALA A 374 7.98 33.30 -4.10
CA ALA A 374 8.88 32.86 -3.06
C ALA A 374 8.11 32.66 -1.75
N VAL A 375 8.65 31.89 -0.84
CA VAL A 375 8.13 31.74 0.51
C VAL A 375 9.25 31.93 1.52
N THR A 376 9.04 32.82 2.49
CA THR A 376 9.91 32.95 3.65
C THR A 376 9.39 32.07 4.77
N MET A 377 10.20 31.10 5.21
CA MET A 377 9.94 30.28 6.38
C MET A 377 10.69 30.90 7.56
N ALA A 378 9.98 31.24 8.62
CA ALA A 378 10.57 31.80 9.85
C ALA A 378 10.18 30.93 11.04
N LYS A 379 11.17 30.65 11.90
CA LYS A 379 10.95 29.88 13.12
C LYS A 379 10.10 30.70 14.11
N VAL A 380 9.03 30.10 14.60
CA VAL A 380 8.18 30.73 15.61
C VAL A 380 8.97 30.78 16.94
N PRO A 381 9.04 31.93 17.58
CA PRO A 381 9.66 31.99 18.91
C PRO A 381 8.96 31.05 19.89
N TYR A 382 9.74 30.30 20.66
CA TYR A 382 9.20 29.35 21.64
C TYR A 382 8.20 30.01 22.61
N THR A 383 8.42 31.29 22.92
CA THR A 383 7.54 32.09 23.79
C THR A 383 6.13 32.28 23.25
N ASP A 384 5.90 32.09 21.93
CA ASP A 384 4.57 32.23 21.34
C ASP A 384 3.69 31.01 21.56
N PHE A 385 4.28 29.88 21.96
CA PHE A 385 3.57 28.66 22.35
C PHE A 385 3.26 28.58 23.85
N VAL A 386 3.80 29.48 24.64
CA VAL A 386 3.53 29.54 26.06
C VAL A 386 2.33 30.42 26.32
N ASP A 387 1.33 29.91 27.02
CA ASP A 387 0.19 30.75 27.47
C ASP A 387 0.71 31.88 28.33
N LYS A 388 0.56 33.10 27.82
CA LYS A 388 0.99 34.33 28.52
C LYS A 388 0.12 34.64 29.72
N SER A 389 -1.00 33.93 29.92
CA SER A 389 -1.88 34.08 31.08
C SER A 389 -1.38 33.31 32.30
N GLU A 390 -0.56 32.29 32.11
CA GLU A 390 0.10 31.59 33.19
C GLU A 390 1.47 32.21 33.44
N ASN A 391 1.52 33.16 34.39
CA ASN A 391 2.77 33.55 35.01
C ASN A 391 3.29 32.37 35.84
N ALA A 392 3.81 31.38 35.18
CA ALA A 392 4.47 30.24 35.78
C ALA A 392 5.89 30.64 36.20
N TRP A 393 6.00 31.29 37.31
CA TRP A 393 7.27 31.49 38.05
C TRP A 393 7.01 31.46 39.52
#